data_e7b883c793b4d6060c49939009a6a80e
#
_entry.id   e7b883c793b4d6060c49939009a6a80e
#
_cell.length_a   1.000
_cell.length_b   1.000
_cell.length_c   1.000
_cell.angle_alpha   90.00
_cell.angle_beta   90.00
_cell.angle_gamma   90.00
#
_symmetry.space_group_name_H-M   'P 1'
#
loop_
_entity.id
_entity.type
_entity.pdbx_description
1 polymer ?
#
loop_
_entity_poly.entity_id
_entity_poly.type
_entity_poly.pdbx_seq_one_letter_code
_entity_poly.pdbx_strand_id
1 'polypeptide(L)'
;NLVTGRNPEDAKNFSRSEHVAHENRYARAEEFVDVVRGLWDSYADDAVVRNKTTGLFFEPSKVHLLEHVGEHFQVKGPLSVARPPQGHPVIVQAGESEPARQLAARAADVVFTQQSSLKSAQTFYSDLKGRLARYGRDAESLVVLPGLSLYIGRTRAEAEEKYEQMQSLTPPEFAVRQLSLLLGVDLSEHPLDAPMPK
;
A
#
# COMPACT_ATOMS: atom_id res chain seq x y z
N ASN A 1 -4.72 3.20 2.45
CA ASN A 1 -3.57 2.67 1.75
C ASN A 1 -2.67 1.88 2.70
N LEU A 2 -2.33 0.64 2.35
CA LEU A 2 -1.45 -0.23 3.12
C LEU A 2 0.00 -0.03 2.62
N VAL A 3 0.83 0.59 3.45
CA VAL A 3 2.22 0.96 3.10
C VAL A 3 3.19 0.34 4.09
N THR A 4 4.21 -0.34 3.58
CA THR A 4 5.25 -0.97 4.42
C THR A 4 6.46 -0.08 4.70
N GLY A 5 6.50 1.12 4.08
CA GLY A 5 7.59 2.07 4.18
C GLY A 5 8.89 1.61 3.46
N ARG A 6 9.68 2.55 2.99
CA ARG A 6 11.01 2.28 2.41
C ARG A 6 12.11 3.14 3.03
N ASN A 7 11.74 4.28 3.62
CA ASN A 7 12.70 5.21 4.18
C ASN A 7 13.19 4.72 5.56
N PRO A 8 14.47 4.44 5.75
CA PRO A 8 15.01 4.01 7.05
C PRO A 8 14.77 5.01 8.18
N GLU A 9 14.73 6.30 7.88
CA GLU A 9 14.51 7.35 8.87
C GLU A 9 13.10 7.31 9.50
N ASP A 10 12.12 6.73 8.81
CA ASP A 10 10.76 6.59 9.33
C ASP A 10 10.72 5.75 10.62
N ALA A 11 11.64 4.79 10.75
CA ALA A 11 11.72 3.93 11.94
C ALA A 11 11.89 4.72 13.24
N LYS A 12 12.68 5.79 13.19
CA LYS A 12 12.97 6.66 14.35
C LYS A 12 11.73 7.39 14.87
N ASN A 13 10.75 7.66 13.99
CA ASN A 13 9.48 8.27 14.36
C ASN A 13 8.49 7.28 15.01
N PHE A 14 8.80 5.97 14.94
CA PHE A 14 7.98 4.90 15.49
C PHE A 14 8.70 4.08 16.57
N SER A 15 9.52 4.75 17.38
CA SER A 15 10.25 4.18 18.54
C SER A 15 11.21 3.02 18.17
N ARG A 16 11.81 3.06 16.99
CA ARG A 16 12.78 2.07 16.52
C ARG A 16 14.09 2.74 16.16
N SER A 17 15.22 2.16 16.56
CA SER A 17 16.56 2.62 16.16
C SER A 17 16.88 2.28 14.71
N GLU A 18 16.34 1.17 14.21
CA GLU A 18 16.59 0.65 12.87
C GLU A 18 15.31 0.28 12.15
N HIS A 19 15.35 0.34 10.83
CA HIS A 19 14.23 -0.08 10.00
C HIS A 19 14.17 -1.60 9.92
N VAL A 20 12.95 -2.12 9.97
CA VAL A 20 12.70 -3.57 9.88
C VAL A 20 13.09 -4.07 8.49
N ALA A 21 13.73 -5.24 8.42
CA ALA A 21 14.09 -5.90 7.17
C ALA A 21 12.87 -6.04 6.23
N HIS A 22 13.11 -5.96 4.93
CA HIS A 22 12.04 -5.91 3.92
C HIS A 22 11.03 -7.06 4.07
N GLU A 23 11.48 -8.28 4.21
CA GLU A 23 10.61 -9.46 4.36
C GLU A 23 9.75 -9.38 5.63
N ASN A 24 10.36 -9.01 6.75
CA ASN A 24 9.65 -8.87 8.02
C ASN A 24 8.61 -7.74 8.00
N ARG A 25 8.83 -6.70 7.19
CA ARG A 25 7.81 -5.64 7.00
C ARG A 25 6.55 -6.19 6.34
N TYR A 26 6.69 -7.10 5.38
CA TYR A 26 5.54 -7.71 4.71
C TYR A 26 4.84 -8.74 5.57
N ALA A 27 5.57 -9.58 6.32
CA ALA A 27 4.98 -10.48 7.30
C ALA A 27 4.14 -9.71 8.34
N ARG A 28 4.71 -8.62 8.87
CA ARG A 28 3.99 -7.71 9.78
C ARG A 28 2.77 -7.06 9.11
N ALA A 29 2.86 -6.70 7.84
CA ALA A 29 1.75 -6.09 7.10
C ALA A 29 0.61 -7.09 6.83
N GLU A 30 0.91 -8.34 6.59
CA GLU A 30 -0.10 -9.40 6.47
C GLU A 30 -0.87 -9.58 7.77
N GLU A 31 -0.17 -9.72 8.90
CA GLU A 31 -0.81 -9.81 10.20
C GLU A 31 -1.60 -8.55 10.56
N PHE A 32 -1.08 -7.36 10.20
CA PHE A 32 -1.80 -6.10 10.38
C PHE A 32 -3.14 -6.08 9.65
N VAL A 33 -3.20 -6.61 8.43
CA VAL A 33 -4.46 -6.70 7.66
C VAL A 33 -5.46 -7.61 8.38
N ASP A 34 -5.02 -8.73 8.94
CA ASP A 34 -5.89 -9.65 9.67
C ASP A 34 -6.45 -8.98 10.93
N VAL A 35 -5.60 -8.30 11.68
CA VAL A 35 -6.00 -7.54 12.86
C VAL A 35 -7.02 -6.44 12.51
N VAL A 36 -6.74 -5.66 11.48
CA VAL A 36 -7.62 -4.54 11.10
C VAL A 36 -8.96 -5.04 10.59
N ARG A 37 -8.98 -6.07 9.75
CA ARG A 37 -10.23 -6.69 9.29
C ARG A 37 -11.05 -7.26 10.44
N GLY A 38 -10.41 -7.99 11.35
CA GLY A 38 -11.08 -8.51 12.53
C GLY A 38 -11.64 -7.42 13.44
N LEU A 39 -10.94 -6.30 13.58
CA LEU A 39 -11.45 -5.14 14.31
C LEU A 39 -12.65 -4.49 13.60
N TRP A 40 -12.64 -4.37 12.28
CA TRP A 40 -13.79 -3.86 11.53
C TRP A 40 -15.03 -4.76 11.65
N ASP A 41 -14.82 -6.05 11.87
CA ASP A 41 -15.87 -7.05 12.09
C ASP A 41 -16.30 -7.20 13.56
N SER A 42 -15.78 -6.33 14.46
CA SER A 42 -16.16 -6.39 15.89
C SER A 42 -17.63 -6.20 16.14
N TYR A 43 -18.35 -5.48 15.29
CA TYR A 43 -19.78 -5.28 15.38
C TYR A 43 -20.48 -5.94 14.19
N ALA A 44 -21.50 -6.73 14.43
CA ALA A 44 -22.43 -7.15 13.35
C ALA A 44 -23.13 -5.93 12.74
N ASP A 45 -23.59 -6.03 11.50
CA ASP A 45 -24.20 -4.91 10.77
C ASP A 45 -25.40 -4.29 11.51
N ASP A 46 -26.14 -5.11 12.24
CA ASP A 46 -27.32 -4.71 13.01
C ASP A 46 -27.08 -4.62 14.53
N ALA A 47 -25.83 -4.60 14.96
CA ALA A 47 -25.49 -4.52 16.38
C ALA A 47 -25.93 -3.20 17.04
N VAL A 48 -25.90 -2.08 16.31
CA VAL A 48 -26.20 -0.74 16.85
C VAL A 48 -27.65 -0.40 16.66
N VAL A 49 -28.47 -0.63 17.71
CA VAL A 49 -29.94 -0.50 17.66
C VAL A 49 -30.45 0.89 18.03
N ARG A 50 -29.72 1.67 18.83
CA ARG A 50 -30.07 3.04 19.27
C ARG A 50 -31.52 3.17 19.81
N ASN A 51 -31.94 2.20 20.59
CA ASN A 51 -33.30 2.17 21.14
C ASN A 51 -33.46 3.18 22.27
N LYS A 52 -34.14 4.29 22.01
CA LYS A 52 -34.33 5.37 23.01
C LYS A 52 -35.32 5.00 24.11
N THR A 53 -36.25 4.08 23.85
CA THR A 53 -37.25 3.65 24.84
C THR A 53 -36.63 2.79 25.93
N THR A 54 -35.75 1.87 25.57
CA THR A 54 -35.10 0.95 26.50
C THR A 54 -33.73 1.47 26.96
N GLY A 55 -33.18 2.51 26.34
CA GLY A 55 -31.84 3.00 26.58
C GLY A 55 -30.73 2.12 25.99
N LEU A 56 -31.10 1.09 25.23
CA LEU A 56 -30.11 0.18 24.59
C LEU A 56 -29.51 0.81 23.37
N PHE A 57 -28.20 1.05 23.40
CA PHE A 57 -27.45 1.62 22.27
C PHE A 57 -27.02 0.55 21.27
N PHE A 58 -26.45 -0.54 21.74
CA PHE A 58 -26.07 -1.69 20.92
C PHE A 58 -26.47 -3.01 21.61
N GLU A 59 -26.61 -4.07 20.81
CA GLU A 59 -26.91 -5.43 21.29
C GLU A 59 -25.58 -6.11 21.68
N PRO A 60 -25.32 -6.38 22.99
CA PRO A 60 -24.04 -6.93 23.43
C PRO A 60 -23.66 -8.27 22.79
N SER A 61 -24.66 -9.12 22.50
CA SER A 61 -24.44 -10.42 21.85
C SER A 61 -23.94 -10.34 20.40
N LYS A 62 -24.03 -9.15 19.79
CA LYS A 62 -23.59 -8.84 18.43
C LYS A 62 -22.25 -8.08 18.37
N VAL A 63 -21.58 -7.99 19.50
CA VAL A 63 -20.24 -7.38 19.60
C VAL A 63 -19.23 -8.47 19.94
N HIS A 64 -18.19 -8.58 19.11
CA HIS A 64 -17.21 -9.65 19.19
C HIS A 64 -15.84 -9.11 19.56
N LEU A 65 -15.16 -9.79 20.48
CA LEU A 65 -13.76 -9.55 20.78
C LEU A 65 -12.90 -10.18 19.68
N LEU A 66 -11.86 -9.48 19.26
CA LEU A 66 -10.91 -10.02 18.29
C LEU A 66 -9.99 -11.08 18.92
N GLU A 67 -9.50 -10.82 20.11
CA GLU A 67 -8.58 -11.66 20.91
C GLU A 67 -7.38 -12.17 20.10
N HIS A 68 -6.87 -11.35 19.19
CA HIS A 68 -5.75 -11.70 18.33
C HIS A 68 -4.45 -11.79 19.14
N VAL A 69 -3.73 -12.88 18.97
CA VAL A 69 -2.38 -13.10 19.48
C VAL A 69 -1.53 -13.64 18.34
N GLY A 70 -0.62 -12.83 17.82
CA GLY A 70 0.26 -13.17 16.71
C GLY A 70 1.71 -12.82 16.99
N GLU A 71 2.56 -12.95 15.99
CA GLU A 71 3.99 -12.66 16.09
C GLU A 71 4.26 -11.16 16.27
N HIS A 72 3.47 -10.31 15.59
CA HIS A 72 3.71 -8.87 15.53
C HIS A 72 2.70 -8.05 16.33
N PHE A 73 1.52 -8.60 16.63
CA PHE A 73 0.44 -7.89 17.29
C PHE A 73 -0.27 -8.73 18.35
N GLN A 74 -0.68 -8.05 19.43
CA GLN A 74 -1.63 -8.59 20.41
C GLN A 74 -2.75 -7.57 20.57
N VAL A 75 -3.95 -7.92 20.18
CA VAL A 75 -5.10 -6.99 20.16
C VAL A 75 -6.34 -7.69 20.65
N LYS A 76 -6.84 -7.25 21.80
CA LYS A 76 -8.04 -7.81 22.41
C LYS A 76 -9.32 -7.41 21.64
N GLY A 77 -9.42 -6.15 21.21
CA GLY A 77 -10.68 -5.61 20.70
C GLY A 77 -11.72 -5.41 21.83
N PRO A 78 -12.97 -5.09 21.50
CA PRO A 78 -13.43 -4.79 20.14
C PRO A 78 -12.93 -3.42 19.67
N LEU A 79 -13.16 -3.08 18.38
CA LEU A 79 -13.01 -1.70 17.92
C LEU A 79 -14.01 -0.81 18.66
N SER A 80 -13.61 0.40 19.05
CA SER A 80 -14.49 1.35 19.77
C SER A 80 -15.50 2.10 18.89
N VAL A 81 -15.52 1.80 17.58
CA VAL A 81 -16.38 2.42 16.57
C VAL A 81 -17.22 1.33 15.91
N ALA A 82 -18.51 1.62 15.68
CA ALA A 82 -19.40 0.73 14.97
C ALA A 82 -18.93 0.45 13.54
N ARG A 83 -19.29 -0.73 13.02
CA ARG A 83 -19.02 -1.13 11.64
C ARG A 83 -19.60 -0.09 10.66
N PRO A 84 -18.83 0.36 9.66
CA PRO A 84 -19.33 1.27 8.65
C PRO A 84 -20.36 0.58 7.74
N PRO A 85 -21.29 1.32 7.14
CA PRO A 85 -22.33 0.73 6.26
C PRO A 85 -21.80 -0.10 5.10
N GLN A 86 -20.61 0.24 4.57
CA GLN A 86 -19.95 -0.54 3.51
C GLN A 86 -19.21 -1.80 4.01
N GLY A 87 -19.20 -2.04 5.31
CA GLY A 87 -18.44 -3.13 5.93
C GLY A 87 -16.97 -2.81 6.12
N HIS A 88 -16.14 -3.09 5.14
CA HIS A 88 -14.71 -2.79 5.17
C HIS A 88 -14.35 -1.58 4.30
N PRO A 89 -13.41 -0.72 4.70
CA PRO A 89 -12.78 0.23 3.81
C PRO A 89 -12.05 -0.47 2.66
N VAL A 90 -12.04 0.17 1.49
CA VAL A 90 -11.25 -0.31 0.35
C VAL A 90 -9.77 -0.32 0.71
N ILE A 91 -9.13 -1.47 0.54
CA ILE A 91 -7.70 -1.65 0.80
C ILE A 91 -6.94 -1.37 -0.49
N VAL A 92 -6.14 -0.32 -0.47
CA VAL A 92 -5.23 0.04 -1.56
C VAL A 92 -3.80 -0.32 -1.17
N GLN A 93 -3.05 -0.91 -2.07
CA GLN A 93 -1.64 -1.25 -1.89
C GLN A 93 -0.82 -0.75 -3.07
N ALA A 94 0.43 -0.37 -2.81
CA ALA A 94 1.40 -0.04 -3.83
C ALA A 94 2.69 -0.83 -3.59
N GLY A 95 3.21 -1.46 -4.62
CA GLY A 95 4.47 -2.21 -4.56
C GLY A 95 4.55 -3.29 -5.62
N GLU A 96 5.78 -3.56 -6.05
CA GLU A 96 6.05 -4.45 -7.18
C GLU A 96 6.96 -5.63 -6.80
N SER A 97 7.51 -5.64 -5.58
CA SER A 97 8.31 -6.75 -5.08
C SER A 97 7.49 -8.03 -4.92
N GLU A 98 8.14 -9.17 -4.87
CA GLU A 98 7.46 -10.45 -4.70
C GLU A 98 6.55 -10.47 -3.46
N PRO A 99 7.00 -10.06 -2.25
CA PRO A 99 6.13 -9.98 -1.08
C PRO A 99 4.98 -8.98 -1.24
N ALA A 100 5.21 -7.86 -1.96
CA ALA A 100 4.16 -6.88 -2.23
C ALA A 100 3.04 -7.46 -3.08
N ARG A 101 3.38 -8.21 -4.14
CA ARG A 101 2.40 -8.88 -5.00
C ARG A 101 1.64 -9.99 -4.27
N GLN A 102 2.30 -10.71 -3.37
CA GLN A 102 1.65 -11.69 -2.51
C GLN A 102 0.61 -11.03 -1.59
N LEU A 103 1.02 -10.00 -0.86
CA LEU A 103 0.13 -9.25 0.03
C LEU A 103 -1.05 -8.63 -0.74
N ALA A 104 -0.79 -8.04 -1.91
CA ALA A 104 -1.82 -7.47 -2.76
C ALA A 104 -2.84 -8.52 -3.23
N ALA A 105 -2.37 -9.66 -3.72
CA ALA A 105 -3.24 -10.74 -4.14
C ALA A 105 -4.08 -11.32 -2.99
N ARG A 106 -3.52 -11.35 -1.77
CA ARG A 106 -4.21 -11.82 -0.58
C ARG A 106 -5.28 -10.84 -0.09
N ALA A 107 -5.00 -9.55 -0.13
CA ALA A 107 -5.76 -8.60 0.70
C ALA A 107 -6.20 -7.30 0.01
N ALA A 108 -5.57 -6.85 -1.07
CA ALA A 108 -5.90 -5.56 -1.65
C ALA A 108 -7.12 -5.62 -2.58
N ASP A 109 -7.91 -4.56 -2.57
CA ASP A 109 -8.99 -4.32 -3.55
C ASP A 109 -8.46 -3.54 -4.74
N VAL A 110 -7.44 -2.70 -4.51
CA VAL A 110 -6.82 -1.86 -5.54
C VAL A 110 -5.30 -1.93 -5.39
N VAL A 111 -4.61 -2.06 -6.51
CA VAL A 111 -3.14 -1.93 -6.58
C VAL A 111 -2.75 -0.78 -7.47
N PHE A 112 -2.01 0.18 -6.91
CA PHE A 112 -1.32 1.19 -7.69
C PHE A 112 0.06 0.68 -8.10
N THR A 113 0.42 0.85 -9.37
CA THR A 113 1.72 0.45 -9.91
C THR A 113 2.27 1.49 -10.87
N GLN A 114 3.60 1.57 -10.97
CA GLN A 114 4.28 2.39 -11.99
C GLN A 114 5.00 1.46 -12.95
N GLN A 115 4.63 1.52 -14.22
CA GLN A 115 5.22 0.67 -15.24
C GLN A 115 5.83 1.50 -16.36
N SER A 116 7.08 1.21 -16.70
CA SER A 116 7.84 1.95 -17.70
C SER A 116 7.46 1.62 -19.15
N SER A 117 6.75 0.52 -19.38
CA SER A 117 6.34 0.08 -20.71
C SER A 117 5.03 -0.72 -20.67
N LEU A 118 4.35 -0.77 -21.81
CA LEU A 118 3.15 -1.59 -21.96
C LEU A 118 3.43 -3.08 -21.67
N LYS A 119 4.58 -3.58 -22.12
CA LYS A 119 4.99 -4.98 -21.89
C LYS A 119 5.16 -5.29 -20.40
N SER A 120 5.84 -4.42 -19.66
CA SER A 120 6.00 -4.60 -18.20
C SER A 120 4.64 -4.53 -17.49
N ALA A 121 3.77 -3.60 -17.90
CA ALA A 121 2.43 -3.47 -17.35
C ALA A 121 1.58 -4.73 -17.58
N GLN A 122 1.61 -5.29 -18.77
CA GLN A 122 0.90 -6.54 -19.10
C GLN A 122 1.44 -7.72 -18.29
N THR A 123 2.76 -7.83 -18.14
CA THR A 123 3.39 -8.89 -17.35
C THR A 123 3.00 -8.78 -15.87
N PHE A 124 3.08 -7.57 -15.30
CA PHE A 124 2.68 -7.32 -13.92
C PHE A 124 1.19 -7.63 -13.70
N TYR A 125 0.33 -7.17 -14.59
CA TYR A 125 -1.11 -7.42 -14.53
C TYR A 125 -1.44 -8.92 -14.54
N SER A 126 -0.87 -9.64 -15.51
CA SER A 126 -1.12 -11.08 -15.66
C SER A 126 -0.61 -11.88 -14.46
N ASP A 127 0.58 -11.55 -13.95
CA ASP A 127 1.13 -12.18 -12.75
C ASP A 127 0.25 -11.93 -11.52
N LEU A 128 -0.12 -10.67 -11.27
CA LEU A 128 -0.93 -10.31 -10.11
C LEU A 128 -2.32 -10.96 -10.16
N LYS A 129 -2.99 -10.93 -11.31
CA LYS A 129 -4.30 -11.57 -11.49
C LYS A 129 -4.21 -13.10 -11.34
N GLY A 130 -3.16 -13.72 -11.83
CA GLY A 130 -2.92 -15.17 -11.69
C GLY A 130 -2.73 -15.64 -10.25
N ARG A 131 -2.32 -14.74 -9.33
CA ARG A 131 -2.13 -15.07 -7.91
C ARG A 131 -3.43 -15.14 -7.12
N LEU A 132 -4.49 -14.45 -7.54
CA LEU A 132 -5.75 -14.30 -6.81
C LEU A 132 -6.41 -15.65 -6.49
N ALA A 133 -6.36 -16.59 -7.42
CA ALA A 133 -6.94 -17.92 -7.25
C ALA A 133 -6.38 -18.69 -6.03
N ARG A 134 -5.11 -18.46 -5.66
CA ARG A 134 -4.49 -19.07 -4.46
C ARG A 134 -5.17 -18.65 -3.16
N TYR A 135 -5.84 -17.49 -3.18
CA TYR A 135 -6.54 -16.92 -2.04
C TYR A 135 -8.07 -17.02 -2.17
N GLY A 136 -8.55 -17.84 -3.12
CA GLY A 136 -9.99 -18.01 -3.37
C GLY A 136 -10.67 -16.75 -3.89
N ARG A 137 -9.91 -15.87 -4.57
CA ARG A 137 -10.40 -14.58 -5.07
C ARG A 137 -10.57 -14.61 -6.57
N ASP A 138 -11.66 -13.99 -7.04
CA ASP A 138 -11.92 -13.79 -8.46
C ASP A 138 -10.97 -12.74 -9.06
N ALA A 139 -10.70 -12.89 -10.36
CA ALA A 139 -9.84 -11.94 -11.08
C ALA A 139 -10.36 -10.49 -11.01
N GLU A 140 -11.66 -10.30 -10.99
CA GLU A 140 -12.30 -8.98 -10.93
C GLU A 140 -12.34 -8.38 -9.51
N SER A 141 -12.00 -9.15 -8.48
CA SER A 141 -11.96 -8.67 -7.09
C SER A 141 -10.80 -7.71 -6.78
N LEU A 142 -9.87 -7.51 -7.72
CA LEU A 142 -8.72 -6.61 -7.58
C LEU A 142 -8.59 -5.74 -8.82
N VAL A 143 -8.57 -4.42 -8.61
CA VAL A 143 -8.35 -3.42 -9.66
C VAL A 143 -6.88 -3.02 -9.70
N VAL A 144 -6.29 -2.97 -10.89
CA VAL A 144 -4.91 -2.48 -11.08
C VAL A 144 -4.98 -1.09 -11.69
N LEU A 145 -4.39 -0.11 -11.00
CA LEU A 145 -4.33 1.30 -11.42
C LEU A 145 -2.88 1.66 -11.77
N PRO A 146 -2.52 1.65 -13.06
CA PRO A 146 -1.20 2.12 -13.47
C PRO A 146 -1.11 3.64 -13.35
N GLY A 147 -0.05 4.13 -12.69
CA GLY A 147 0.28 5.54 -12.63
C GLY A 147 0.76 6.03 -14.00
N LEU A 148 0.25 7.18 -14.42
CA LEU A 148 0.61 7.81 -15.68
C LEU A 148 0.88 9.30 -15.46
N SER A 149 2.08 9.75 -15.85
CA SER A 149 2.44 11.17 -15.86
C SER A 149 2.18 11.74 -17.25
N LEU A 150 1.23 12.67 -17.36
CA LEU A 150 0.84 13.27 -18.62
C LEU A 150 1.32 14.73 -18.72
N TYR A 151 1.89 15.07 -19.85
CA TYR A 151 2.20 16.45 -20.24
C TYR A 151 1.30 16.81 -21.41
N ILE A 152 0.34 17.70 -21.17
CA ILE A 152 -0.70 18.05 -22.15
C ILE A 152 -0.43 19.41 -22.75
N GLY A 153 -0.35 19.47 -24.07
CA GLY A 153 -0.24 20.70 -24.87
C GLY A 153 -1.25 20.71 -26.01
N ARG A 154 -1.50 21.90 -26.57
CA ARG A 154 -2.31 22.03 -27.81
C ARG A 154 -1.60 21.44 -29.02
N THR A 155 -0.27 21.35 -28.95
CA THR A 155 0.60 20.69 -29.90
C THR A 155 1.59 19.81 -29.16
N ARG A 156 2.24 18.89 -29.91
CA ARG A 156 3.31 18.07 -29.38
C ARG A 156 4.48 18.91 -28.83
N ALA A 157 4.86 19.95 -29.58
CA ALA A 157 5.94 20.87 -29.16
C ALA A 157 5.63 21.54 -27.81
N GLU A 158 4.39 22.01 -27.59
CA GLU A 158 3.99 22.58 -26.31
C GLU A 158 4.03 21.56 -25.17
N ALA A 159 3.69 20.30 -25.43
CA ALA A 159 3.79 19.25 -24.42
C ALA A 159 5.25 18.91 -24.08
N GLU A 160 6.12 18.86 -25.08
CA GLU A 160 7.56 18.64 -24.93
C GLU A 160 8.21 19.79 -24.16
N GLU A 161 7.88 21.05 -24.48
CA GLU A 161 8.36 22.23 -23.74
C GLU A 161 7.98 22.16 -22.25
N LYS A 162 6.73 21.79 -21.93
CA LYS A 162 6.28 21.60 -20.53
C LYS A 162 7.04 20.47 -19.83
N TYR A 163 7.33 19.40 -20.55
CA TYR A 163 8.14 18.30 -20.01
C TYR A 163 9.55 18.79 -19.68
N GLU A 164 10.23 19.46 -20.61
CA GLU A 164 11.56 20.02 -20.43
C GLU A 164 11.60 21.04 -19.26
N GLN A 165 10.60 21.91 -19.18
CA GLN A 165 10.47 22.85 -18.08
C GLN A 165 10.37 22.12 -16.73
N MET A 166 9.55 21.07 -16.64
CA MET A 166 9.44 20.28 -15.41
C MET A 166 10.75 19.56 -15.05
N GLN A 167 11.47 19.01 -16.05
CA GLN A 167 12.77 18.39 -15.82
C GLN A 167 13.80 19.38 -15.31
N SER A 168 13.82 20.60 -15.85
CA SER A 168 14.77 21.65 -15.45
C SER A 168 14.60 22.13 -14.00
N LEU A 169 13.43 21.90 -13.39
CA LEU A 169 13.16 22.23 -11.99
C LEU A 169 13.74 21.23 -11.00
N THR A 170 14.25 20.08 -11.48
CA THR A 170 14.87 19.06 -10.63
C THR A 170 16.37 19.31 -10.59
N PRO A 171 16.94 19.77 -9.45
CA PRO A 171 18.40 19.91 -9.33
C PRO A 171 19.10 18.56 -9.53
N PRO A 172 20.23 18.52 -10.27
CA PRO A 172 20.96 17.26 -10.48
C PRO A 172 21.34 16.54 -9.19
N GLU A 173 21.75 17.29 -8.17
CA GLU A 173 22.13 16.73 -6.86
C GLU A 173 20.96 16.00 -6.18
N PHE A 174 19.74 16.54 -6.33
CA PHE A 174 18.54 15.89 -5.83
C PHE A 174 18.25 14.60 -6.59
N ALA A 175 18.39 14.60 -7.91
CA ALA A 175 18.19 13.42 -8.75
C ALA A 175 19.21 12.31 -8.40
N VAL A 176 20.49 12.66 -8.23
CA VAL A 176 21.56 11.74 -7.82
C VAL A 176 21.23 11.13 -6.44
N ARG A 177 20.83 11.96 -5.48
CA ARG A 177 20.45 11.48 -4.14
C ARG A 177 19.26 10.50 -4.19
N GLN A 178 18.23 10.80 -4.99
CA GLN A 178 17.08 9.90 -5.14
C GLN A 178 17.50 8.57 -5.78
N LEU A 179 18.38 8.64 -6.79
CA LEU A 179 18.90 7.45 -7.46
C LEU A 179 19.77 6.60 -6.51
N SER A 180 20.62 7.25 -5.71
CA SER A 180 21.39 6.57 -4.66
C SER A 180 20.51 5.81 -3.68
N LEU A 181 19.44 6.44 -3.20
CA LEU A 181 18.48 5.80 -2.31
C LEU A 181 17.72 4.63 -2.98
N LEU A 182 17.40 4.77 -4.25
CA LEU A 182 16.69 3.74 -5.00
C LEU A 182 17.54 2.50 -5.24
N LEU A 183 18.82 2.71 -5.58
CA LEU A 183 19.78 1.65 -5.90
C LEU A 183 20.49 1.07 -4.67
N GLY A 184 20.43 1.76 -3.53
CA GLY A 184 21.18 1.39 -2.34
C GLY A 184 22.69 1.60 -2.48
N VAL A 185 23.13 2.48 -3.39
CA VAL A 185 24.54 2.79 -3.70
C VAL A 185 24.74 4.30 -3.60
N ASP A 186 25.80 4.74 -2.95
CA ASP A 186 26.16 6.16 -2.91
C ASP A 186 26.72 6.59 -4.27
N LEU A 187 26.02 7.51 -4.93
CA LEU A 187 26.38 8.08 -6.22
C LEU A 187 26.81 9.55 -6.13
N SER A 188 27.03 10.09 -4.92
CA SER A 188 27.32 11.51 -4.72
C SER A 188 28.56 12.01 -5.50
N GLU A 189 29.55 11.14 -5.64
CA GLU A 189 30.81 11.42 -6.37
C GLU A 189 30.79 10.85 -7.80
N HIS A 190 29.70 10.21 -8.23
CA HIS A 190 29.63 9.61 -9.56
C HIS A 190 29.39 10.67 -10.63
N PRO A 191 30.19 10.74 -11.71
CA PRO A 191 29.95 11.72 -12.78
C PRO A 191 28.58 11.52 -13.44
N LEU A 192 27.86 12.63 -13.67
CA LEU A 192 26.50 12.59 -14.21
C LEU A 192 26.39 11.91 -15.58
N ASP A 193 27.44 12.05 -16.41
CA ASP A 193 27.50 11.51 -17.77
C ASP A 193 28.24 10.14 -17.85
N ALA A 194 28.63 9.57 -16.71
CA ALA A 194 29.28 8.27 -16.69
C ALA A 194 28.26 7.12 -16.73
N PRO A 195 28.65 5.96 -17.29
CA PRO A 195 27.80 4.77 -17.19
C PRO A 195 27.55 4.40 -15.74
N MET A 196 26.34 3.92 -15.45
CA MET A 196 25.98 3.48 -14.10
C MET A 196 26.93 2.40 -13.59
N PRO A 197 27.31 2.42 -12.29
CA PRO A 197 28.10 1.35 -11.68
C PRO A 197 27.38 0.01 -11.83
N LYS A 198 28.17 -1.06 -12.05
CA LYS A 198 27.65 -2.43 -12.22
C LYS A 198 27.26 -3.04 -10.89
#